data_fdb3960985220b1609c0f6c9d114618b
#
_entry.id   fdb3960985220b1609c0f6c9d114618b
#
_cell.length_a   1.000
_cell.length_b   1.000
_cell.length_c   1.000
_cell.angle_alpha   90.00
_cell.angle_beta   90.00
_cell.angle_gamma   90.00
#
_symmetry.space_group_name_H-M   'P 1'
#
loop_
_entity.id
_entity.type
_entity.pdbx_description
1 polymer ?
#
loop_
_entity_poly.entity_id
_entity_poly.type
_entity_poly.pdbx_seq_one_letter_code
_entity_poly.pdbx_strand_id
1 'polypeptide(L)'
;AVLAMGLAATLSVGFVGCSDDDEPTPEIVTDNPLDKEVYYIAGKVTEGGKSLEGVEVSTSGKSVKTAADGTYQLAMDKVGTYVVTFAKDGYVTVTADAVILSGTPKHGSVALSQTLTSLAASVTVSADKDAVVYDERTHVAELHIPAGAVPEDTDITMTEYVKGVKVEGDHASLSTINCTPDGLEFGKDVEVVIKNTTSNAISFADVKHFVEEGNDWKEIGTADFDADRNAYVCSLDGFSNHSFGTVYSESAAG
;
A
#
# COMPACT_ATOMS: atom_id res chain seq x y z
N ALA A 1 -18.15 -13.95 29.79
CA ALA A 1 -17.72 -13.90 31.19
C ALA A 1 -16.41 -13.13 31.23
N VAL A 2 -16.49 -11.88 31.71
CA VAL A 2 -15.34 -10.98 31.87
C VAL A 2 -14.65 -11.37 33.17
N LEU A 3 -13.39 -11.78 33.09
CA LEU A 3 -12.57 -12.03 34.28
C LEU A 3 -11.72 -10.78 34.52
N ALA A 4 -12.12 -9.97 35.49
CA ALA A 4 -11.32 -8.87 35.99
C ALA A 4 -10.32 -9.41 37.02
N MET A 5 -9.03 -9.37 36.71
CA MET A 5 -7.95 -9.64 37.67
C MET A 5 -7.60 -8.33 38.38
N GLY A 6 -8.10 -8.20 39.60
CA GLY A 6 -7.72 -7.12 40.52
C GLY A 6 -6.35 -7.41 41.15
N LEU A 7 -5.41 -6.51 40.92
CA LEU A 7 -4.12 -6.49 41.64
C LEU A 7 -4.29 -5.70 42.92
N ALA A 8 -4.34 -6.38 44.07
CA ALA A 8 -4.35 -5.76 45.38
C ALA A 8 -2.90 -5.42 45.79
N ALA A 9 -2.57 -4.13 45.85
CA ALA A 9 -1.33 -3.66 46.45
C ALA A 9 -1.55 -3.42 47.96
N THR A 10 -0.90 -4.22 48.80
CA THR A 10 -0.89 -4.02 50.25
C THR A 10 0.14 -2.94 50.62
N LEU A 11 -0.34 -1.82 51.10
CA LEU A 11 0.49 -0.77 51.71
C LEU A 11 0.81 -1.18 53.13
N SER A 12 2.08 -1.46 53.43
CA SER A 12 2.57 -1.53 54.81
C SER A 12 3.18 -0.19 55.21
N VAL A 13 2.49 0.53 56.07
CA VAL A 13 3.03 1.78 56.68
C VAL A 13 3.84 1.40 57.92
N GLY A 14 5.15 1.52 57.81
CA GLY A 14 6.03 1.46 58.97
C GLY A 14 6.34 2.88 59.49
N PHE A 15 5.88 3.22 60.70
CA PHE A 15 6.35 4.41 61.40
C PHE A 15 7.69 4.13 62.06
N VAL A 16 8.72 4.88 61.72
CA VAL A 16 9.94 5.00 62.53
C VAL A 16 10.26 6.49 62.69
N GLY A 17 10.58 6.82 63.91
CA GLY A 17 10.63 8.16 64.48
C GLY A 17 11.77 9.03 63.99
N CYS A 18 11.65 10.32 64.37
CA CYS A 18 12.54 11.45 64.11
C CYS A 18 13.99 11.20 64.45
N SER A 19 14.89 11.52 63.55
CA SER A 19 16.17 12.14 63.78
C SER A 19 16.58 12.97 62.58
N ASP A 20 16.97 14.22 62.82
CA ASP A 20 17.51 15.14 61.81
C ASP A 20 18.80 14.57 61.21
N ASP A 21 18.74 14.22 59.94
CA ASP A 21 19.89 14.14 59.05
C ASP A 21 19.35 14.33 57.61
N ASP A 22 19.95 15.28 56.89
CA ASP A 22 19.67 15.59 55.47
C ASP A 22 20.00 14.40 54.58
N GLU A 23 19.16 13.38 54.54
CA GLU A 23 19.19 12.37 53.46
C GLU A 23 18.33 12.87 52.30
N PRO A 24 18.87 12.83 51.07
CA PRO A 24 18.09 13.15 49.88
C PRO A 24 16.90 12.19 49.81
N THR A 25 15.70 12.74 49.91
CA THR A 25 14.46 11.97 49.66
C THR A 25 14.59 11.21 48.34
N PRO A 26 14.47 9.88 48.34
CA PRO A 26 14.50 9.16 47.07
C PRO A 26 13.34 9.67 46.21
N GLU A 27 13.67 10.25 45.07
CA GLU A 27 12.70 10.57 44.04
C GLU A 27 12.05 9.25 43.63
N ILE A 28 10.81 9.03 44.07
CA ILE A 28 10.00 7.92 43.56
C ILE A 28 9.66 8.31 42.12
N VAL A 29 10.51 7.91 41.21
CA VAL A 29 10.20 7.92 39.77
C VAL A 29 9.09 6.90 39.59
N THR A 30 7.84 7.30 39.75
CA THR A 30 6.70 6.52 39.33
C THR A 30 6.70 6.59 37.78
N ASP A 31 7.31 5.58 37.17
CA ASP A 31 7.23 5.39 35.73
C ASP A 31 5.76 5.04 35.40
N ASN A 32 4.93 6.08 35.32
CA ASN A 32 3.52 5.93 35.00
C ASN A 32 3.43 5.57 33.50
N PRO A 33 2.92 4.39 33.13
CA PRO A 33 2.78 4.00 31.72
C PRO A 33 2.00 5.02 30.88
N LEU A 34 1.17 5.86 31.51
CA LEU A 34 0.41 6.93 30.85
C LEU A 34 1.27 8.16 30.50
N ASP A 35 2.48 8.30 31.06
CA ASP A 35 3.40 9.39 30.75
C ASP A 35 4.23 9.10 29.49
N LYS A 36 4.28 7.85 29.06
CA LYS A 36 4.98 7.45 27.86
C LYS A 36 4.25 7.98 26.62
N GLU A 37 5.01 8.62 25.73
CA GLU A 37 4.46 9.05 24.44
C GLU A 37 4.24 7.84 23.56
N VAL A 38 2.98 7.53 23.29
CA VAL A 38 2.55 6.48 22.36
C VAL A 38 1.46 7.07 21.49
N TYR A 39 1.56 6.85 20.21
CA TYR A 39 0.57 7.21 19.18
C TYR A 39 0.15 5.96 18.44
N TYR A 40 -0.97 6.00 17.73
CA TYR A 40 -1.44 4.84 17.00
C TYR A 40 -1.75 5.18 15.55
N ILE A 41 -1.39 4.26 14.67
CA ILE A 41 -1.93 4.18 13.31
C ILE A 41 -2.95 3.05 13.36
N ALA A 42 -4.22 3.34 13.11
CA ALA A 42 -5.29 2.37 13.25
C ALA A 42 -6.26 2.46 12.07
N GLY A 43 -6.87 1.34 11.72
CA GLY A 43 -7.81 1.31 10.62
C GLY A 43 -8.38 -0.07 10.37
N LYS A 44 -8.92 -0.22 9.18
CA LYS A 44 -9.52 -1.47 8.72
C LYS A 44 -9.00 -1.82 7.34
N VAL A 45 -8.69 -3.10 7.14
CA VAL A 45 -8.35 -3.64 5.82
C VAL A 45 -9.50 -4.47 5.29
N THR A 46 -9.81 -4.26 4.01
CA THR A 46 -10.93 -4.93 3.32
C THR A 46 -10.51 -5.46 1.96
N GLU A 47 -11.29 -6.40 1.44
CA GLU A 47 -11.31 -6.81 0.04
C GLU A 47 -12.77 -6.82 -0.45
N GLY A 48 -13.06 -6.10 -1.52
CA GLY A 48 -14.42 -6.00 -2.06
C GLY A 48 -15.47 -5.59 -1.01
N GLY A 49 -15.10 -4.75 -0.03
CA GLY A 49 -15.94 -4.30 1.08
C GLY A 49 -16.06 -5.29 2.24
N LYS A 50 -15.48 -6.50 2.14
CA LYS A 50 -15.44 -7.49 3.22
C LYS A 50 -14.18 -7.31 4.07
N SER A 51 -14.30 -7.55 5.36
CA SER A 51 -13.16 -7.51 6.29
C SER A 51 -12.10 -8.53 5.90
N LEU A 52 -10.82 -8.14 5.94
CA LEU A 52 -9.70 -9.01 5.59
C LEU A 52 -8.83 -9.25 6.82
N GLU A 53 -8.88 -10.48 7.34
CA GLU A 53 -8.08 -10.96 8.47
C GLU A 53 -6.66 -11.32 8.04
N GLY A 54 -5.70 -11.20 8.97
CA GLY A 54 -4.35 -11.73 8.83
C GLY A 54 -3.46 -10.93 7.90
N VAL A 55 -3.85 -9.72 7.49
CA VAL A 55 -2.97 -8.80 6.75
C VAL A 55 -1.87 -8.31 7.67
N GLU A 56 -0.63 -8.45 7.28
CA GLU A 56 0.50 -7.84 7.98
C GLU A 56 0.56 -6.35 7.65
N VAL A 57 0.42 -5.53 8.69
CA VAL A 57 0.53 -4.07 8.61
C VAL A 57 1.83 -3.67 9.30
N SER A 58 2.77 -3.10 8.55
CA SER A 58 4.12 -2.83 9.05
C SER A 58 4.64 -1.46 8.66
N THR A 59 5.46 -0.88 9.55
CA THR A 59 6.25 0.33 9.31
C THR A 59 7.36 0.45 10.34
N SER A 60 8.50 1.02 9.96
CA SER A 60 9.62 1.36 10.86
C SER A 60 10.02 0.23 11.80
N GLY A 61 10.06 -1.01 11.29
CA GLY A 61 10.45 -2.21 12.06
C GLY A 61 9.40 -2.71 13.06
N LYS A 62 8.18 -2.18 13.01
CA LYS A 62 7.03 -2.65 13.78
C LYS A 62 6.01 -3.29 12.86
N SER A 63 5.31 -4.33 13.32
CA SER A 63 4.23 -4.94 12.58
C SER A 63 3.11 -5.46 13.50
N VAL A 64 1.91 -5.54 12.94
CA VAL A 64 0.73 -6.18 13.54
C VAL A 64 -0.04 -6.90 12.44
N LYS A 65 -0.89 -7.85 12.82
CA LYS A 65 -1.83 -8.48 11.87
C LYS A 65 -3.25 -7.99 12.12
N THR A 66 -4.01 -7.85 11.05
CA THR A 66 -5.44 -7.51 11.16
C THR A 66 -6.22 -8.63 11.84
N ALA A 67 -7.16 -8.25 12.69
CA ALA A 67 -8.10 -9.15 13.36
C ALA A 67 -9.17 -9.68 12.38
N ALA A 68 -10.03 -10.59 12.86
CA ALA A 68 -11.10 -11.20 12.05
C ALA A 68 -12.10 -10.19 11.46
N ASP A 69 -12.28 -9.05 12.11
CA ASP A 69 -13.09 -7.94 11.61
C ASP A 69 -12.32 -6.98 10.68
N GLY A 70 -11.07 -7.32 10.34
CA GLY A 70 -10.16 -6.54 9.51
C GLY A 70 -9.50 -5.36 10.21
N THR A 71 -9.77 -5.11 11.48
CA THR A 71 -9.19 -3.97 12.22
C THR A 71 -7.74 -4.23 12.63
N TYR A 72 -6.98 -3.15 12.77
CA TYR A 72 -5.62 -3.16 13.28
C TYR A 72 -5.31 -1.89 14.06
N GLN A 73 -4.30 -1.97 14.92
CA GLN A 73 -3.74 -0.83 15.64
C GLN A 73 -2.23 -1.01 15.80
N LEU A 74 -1.45 -0.12 15.21
CA LEU A 74 0.02 -0.14 15.24
C LEU A 74 0.54 0.99 16.12
N ALA A 75 1.29 0.66 17.18
CA ALA A 75 1.79 1.63 18.15
C ALA A 75 3.09 2.28 17.66
N MET A 76 3.12 3.63 17.69
CA MET A 76 4.25 4.44 17.28
C MET A 76 4.77 5.26 18.47
N ASP A 77 6.10 5.46 18.56
CA ASP A 77 6.73 6.13 19.69
C ASP A 77 6.95 7.64 19.44
N LYS A 78 6.69 8.12 18.22
CA LYS A 78 6.97 9.50 17.81
C LYS A 78 5.93 10.01 16.83
N VAL A 79 5.81 11.33 16.76
CA VAL A 79 5.15 12.04 15.65
C VAL A 79 6.00 11.97 14.39
N GLY A 80 5.38 12.05 13.22
CA GLY A 80 6.08 12.01 11.93
C GLY A 80 5.24 11.40 10.81
N THR A 81 5.84 11.30 9.64
CA THR A 81 5.28 10.60 8.48
C THR A 81 5.84 9.19 8.41
N TYR A 82 4.97 8.23 8.23
CA TYR A 82 5.27 6.80 8.17
C TYR A 82 4.73 6.19 6.90
N VAL A 83 5.60 5.49 6.16
CA VAL A 83 5.16 4.62 5.07
C VAL A 83 4.71 3.30 5.69
N VAL A 84 3.44 2.98 5.56
CA VAL A 84 2.82 1.77 6.08
C VAL A 84 2.61 0.78 4.94
N THR A 85 3.13 -0.43 5.11
CA THR A 85 2.97 -1.53 4.15
C THR A 85 1.87 -2.47 4.63
N PHE A 86 1.00 -2.87 3.70
CA PHE A 86 -0.06 -3.85 3.89
C PHE A 86 0.22 -5.04 2.99
N ALA A 87 0.56 -6.19 3.57
CA ALA A 87 0.93 -7.38 2.84
C ALA A 87 0.15 -8.62 3.31
N LYS A 88 -0.25 -9.45 2.37
CA LYS A 88 -0.86 -10.75 2.63
C LYS A 88 -0.60 -11.67 1.44
N ASP A 89 -0.27 -12.94 1.72
CA ASP A 89 -0.07 -13.95 0.67
C ASP A 89 -1.30 -14.06 -0.22
N GLY A 90 -1.09 -14.06 -1.53
CA GLY A 90 -2.15 -14.09 -2.55
C GLY A 90 -2.82 -12.74 -2.81
N TYR A 91 -2.24 -11.64 -2.34
CA TYR A 91 -2.75 -10.27 -2.54
C TYR A 91 -1.66 -9.35 -3.06
N VAL A 92 -2.08 -8.31 -3.78
CA VAL A 92 -1.18 -7.20 -4.13
C VAL A 92 -0.77 -6.46 -2.86
N THR A 93 0.53 -6.31 -2.63
CA THR A 93 1.06 -5.51 -1.54
C THR A 93 0.82 -4.02 -1.81
N VAL A 94 0.32 -3.30 -0.83
CA VAL A 94 0.00 -1.86 -0.94
C VAL A 94 0.77 -1.09 0.12
N THR A 95 1.25 0.10 -0.25
CA THR A 95 1.83 1.07 0.68
C THR A 95 0.95 2.31 0.80
N ALA A 96 0.94 2.95 1.96
CA ALA A 96 0.24 4.21 2.17
C ALA A 96 0.91 5.04 3.26
N ASP A 97 0.78 6.36 3.18
CA ASP A 97 1.34 7.27 4.17
C ASP A 97 0.39 7.47 5.36
N ALA A 98 0.94 7.44 6.56
CA ALA A 98 0.28 7.88 7.78
C ALA A 98 1.04 9.07 8.39
N VAL A 99 0.35 10.17 8.66
CA VAL A 99 0.97 11.37 9.22
C VAL A 99 0.46 11.59 10.65
N ILE A 100 1.34 11.39 11.64
CA ILE A 100 1.08 11.73 13.04
C ILE A 100 1.62 13.14 13.26
N LEU A 101 0.73 14.11 13.39
CA LEU A 101 1.08 15.53 13.54
C LEU A 101 1.62 15.81 14.95
N SER A 102 2.47 16.85 15.07
CA SER A 102 3.02 17.32 16.36
C SER A 102 1.96 17.73 17.39
N GLY A 103 0.73 18.05 16.94
CA GLY A 103 -0.41 18.36 17.80
C GLY A 103 -1.27 17.15 18.18
N THR A 104 -0.94 15.94 17.73
CA THR A 104 -1.68 14.73 18.08
C THR A 104 -1.55 14.47 19.58
N PRO A 105 -2.65 14.33 20.34
CA PRO A 105 -2.57 14.01 21.76
C PRO A 105 -1.82 12.70 22.03
N LYS A 106 -1.17 12.59 23.18
CA LYS A 106 -0.63 11.30 23.67
C LYS A 106 -1.74 10.25 23.64
N HIS A 107 -1.43 9.04 23.19
CA HIS A 107 -2.40 7.95 22.95
C HIS A 107 -3.45 8.24 21.86
N GLY A 108 -3.28 9.34 21.11
CA GLY A 108 -4.11 9.63 19.94
C GLY A 108 -3.84 8.68 18.77
N SER A 109 -4.81 8.58 17.87
CA SER A 109 -4.71 7.72 16.67
C SER A 109 -4.90 8.50 15.38
N VAL A 110 -4.21 8.06 14.34
CA VAL A 110 -4.43 8.46 12.95
C VAL A 110 -5.12 7.32 12.23
N ALA A 111 -6.18 7.64 11.52
CA ALA A 111 -6.96 6.65 10.76
C ALA A 111 -6.27 6.36 9.41
N LEU A 112 -6.03 5.07 9.12
CA LEU A 112 -5.52 4.61 7.83
C LEU A 112 -6.19 3.28 7.49
N SER A 113 -7.16 3.29 6.58
CA SER A 113 -7.82 2.08 6.10
C SER A 113 -7.41 1.80 4.66
N GLN A 114 -7.32 0.50 4.30
CA GLN A 114 -6.89 0.07 2.98
C GLN A 114 -7.81 -1.01 2.41
N THR A 115 -7.85 -1.06 1.08
CA THR A 115 -8.45 -2.18 0.35
C THR A 115 -7.35 -2.92 -0.38
N LEU A 116 -7.26 -4.23 -0.16
CA LEU A 116 -6.35 -5.11 -0.89
C LEU A 116 -7.11 -5.82 -2.01
N THR A 117 -6.38 -6.13 -3.06
CA THR A 117 -6.89 -6.91 -4.20
C THR A 117 -6.16 -8.24 -4.23
N SER A 118 -6.91 -9.35 -4.27
CA SER A 118 -6.32 -10.67 -4.46
C SER A 118 -5.65 -10.77 -5.83
N LEU A 119 -4.55 -11.51 -5.89
CA LEU A 119 -3.85 -11.73 -7.16
C LEU A 119 -4.78 -12.42 -8.16
N ALA A 120 -4.63 -12.08 -9.44
CA ALA A 120 -5.27 -12.77 -10.54
C ALA A 120 -4.70 -14.19 -10.70
N ALA A 121 -5.31 -15.00 -11.54
CA ALA A 121 -4.78 -16.30 -11.89
C ALA A 121 -3.45 -16.15 -12.67
N SER A 122 -2.49 -17.01 -12.37
CA SER A 122 -1.24 -17.08 -13.10
C SER A 122 -1.43 -17.81 -14.43
N VAL A 123 -0.71 -17.35 -15.45
CA VAL A 123 -0.68 -17.96 -16.79
C VAL A 123 0.76 -18.34 -17.10
N THR A 124 0.98 -19.61 -17.47
CA THR A 124 2.30 -20.02 -17.97
C THR A 124 2.52 -19.51 -19.39
N VAL A 125 3.46 -18.59 -19.55
CA VAL A 125 3.89 -18.02 -20.84
C VAL A 125 5.07 -18.81 -21.35
N SER A 126 4.93 -19.38 -22.56
CA SER A 126 6.02 -20.12 -23.19
C SER A 126 7.03 -19.16 -23.81
N ALA A 127 8.32 -19.47 -23.64
CA ALA A 127 9.39 -18.70 -24.24
C ALA A 127 9.32 -18.65 -25.78
N ASP A 128 8.78 -19.69 -26.41
CA ASP A 128 8.78 -19.87 -27.87
C ASP A 128 7.51 -19.37 -28.55
N LYS A 129 6.53 -18.83 -27.83
CA LYS A 129 5.21 -18.46 -28.38
C LYS A 129 4.76 -17.10 -27.93
N ASP A 130 4.01 -16.43 -28.78
CA ASP A 130 3.28 -15.22 -28.37
C ASP A 130 2.21 -15.57 -27.35
N ALA A 131 2.02 -14.68 -26.37
CA ALA A 131 1.01 -14.82 -25.34
C ALA A 131 0.32 -13.49 -25.07
N VAL A 132 -0.93 -13.56 -24.60
CA VAL A 132 -1.66 -12.42 -24.05
C VAL A 132 -2.05 -12.76 -22.61
N VAL A 133 -1.68 -11.91 -21.67
CA VAL A 133 -1.98 -12.07 -20.24
C VAL A 133 -2.81 -10.89 -19.76
N TYR A 134 -3.89 -11.16 -19.06
CA TYR A 134 -4.80 -10.16 -18.50
C TYR A 134 -5.49 -10.67 -17.23
N ASP A 135 -6.04 -9.75 -16.44
CA ASP A 135 -6.89 -10.10 -15.31
C ASP A 135 -8.31 -10.40 -15.84
N GLU A 136 -8.74 -11.66 -15.79
CA GLU A 136 -10.05 -12.08 -16.28
C GLU A 136 -11.24 -11.39 -15.58
N ARG A 137 -11.02 -10.84 -14.39
CA ARG A 137 -12.07 -10.18 -13.58
C ARG A 137 -12.43 -8.80 -14.10
N THR A 138 -11.47 -8.09 -14.69
CA THR A 138 -11.60 -6.69 -15.10
C THR A 138 -11.39 -6.53 -16.60
N HIS A 139 -10.34 -7.14 -17.16
CA HIS A 139 -9.96 -7.15 -18.56
C HIS A 139 -9.92 -5.76 -19.21
N VAL A 140 -9.41 -4.77 -18.48
CA VAL A 140 -9.17 -3.40 -18.99
C VAL A 140 -7.79 -3.30 -19.62
N ALA A 141 -6.78 -3.93 -19.01
CA ALA A 141 -5.42 -3.99 -19.54
C ALA A 141 -5.06 -5.40 -20.03
N GLU A 142 -4.18 -5.48 -21.02
CA GLU A 142 -3.62 -6.71 -21.58
C GLU A 142 -2.10 -6.54 -21.73
N LEU A 143 -1.33 -7.61 -21.46
CA LEU A 143 0.09 -7.72 -21.80
C LEU A 143 0.22 -8.59 -23.05
N HIS A 144 0.75 -8.04 -24.11
CA HIS A 144 1.08 -8.76 -25.33
C HIS A 144 2.57 -9.11 -25.31
N ILE A 145 2.87 -10.36 -25.05
CA ILE A 145 4.21 -10.89 -24.81
C ILE A 145 4.65 -11.67 -26.05
N PRO A 146 5.57 -11.16 -26.87
CA PRO A 146 6.00 -11.86 -28.08
C PRO A 146 6.92 -13.05 -27.75
N ALA A 147 6.97 -14.04 -28.62
CA ALA A 147 7.89 -15.16 -28.53
C ALA A 147 9.34 -14.69 -28.35
N GLY A 148 10.05 -15.24 -27.39
CA GLY A 148 11.41 -14.86 -27.01
C GLY A 148 11.50 -13.60 -26.12
N ALA A 149 10.40 -13.09 -25.59
CA ALA A 149 10.42 -12.02 -24.60
C ALA A 149 10.80 -12.54 -23.21
N VAL A 150 10.37 -13.74 -22.85
CA VAL A 150 10.78 -14.40 -21.60
C VAL A 150 11.92 -15.40 -21.87
N PRO A 151 12.91 -15.53 -20.96
CA PRO A 151 14.08 -16.38 -21.16
C PRO A 151 13.76 -17.87 -21.11
N GLU A 152 12.72 -18.25 -20.42
CA GLU A 152 12.21 -19.62 -20.24
C GLU A 152 10.70 -19.58 -20.00
N ASP A 153 10.04 -20.73 -20.03
CA ASP A 153 8.62 -20.81 -19.69
C ASP A 153 8.39 -20.27 -18.29
N THR A 154 7.58 -19.22 -18.19
CA THR A 154 7.45 -18.41 -16.97
C THR A 154 5.98 -18.25 -16.59
N ASP A 155 5.69 -18.48 -15.29
CA ASP A 155 4.36 -18.21 -14.76
C ASP A 155 4.21 -16.70 -14.49
N ILE A 156 3.31 -16.07 -15.24
CA ILE A 156 3.06 -14.63 -15.18
C ILE A 156 1.68 -14.36 -14.59
N THR A 157 1.61 -13.44 -13.64
CA THR A 157 0.35 -12.93 -13.13
C THR A 157 0.28 -11.43 -13.40
N MET A 158 -0.81 -10.97 -13.98
CA MET A 158 -1.14 -9.56 -14.08
C MET A 158 -2.43 -9.31 -13.33
N THR A 159 -2.38 -8.46 -12.31
CA THR A 159 -3.52 -8.11 -11.48
C THR A 159 -3.84 -6.63 -11.64
N GLU A 160 -5.05 -6.33 -12.09
CA GLU A 160 -5.55 -4.96 -12.05
C GLU A 160 -6.08 -4.63 -10.66
N TYR A 161 -5.69 -3.47 -10.11
CA TYR A 161 -6.10 -3.06 -8.77
C TYR A 161 -6.28 -1.55 -8.66
N VAL A 162 -7.00 -1.11 -7.64
CA VAL A 162 -7.22 0.32 -7.38
C VAL A 162 -6.19 0.79 -6.36
N LYS A 163 -5.33 1.71 -6.78
CA LYS A 163 -4.40 2.40 -5.88
C LYS A 163 -4.35 3.88 -6.25
N GLY A 164 -4.37 4.75 -5.25
CA GLY A 164 -4.07 6.16 -5.45
C GLY A 164 -2.62 6.32 -5.88
N VAL A 165 -2.40 6.91 -7.04
CA VAL A 165 -1.07 7.25 -7.54
C VAL A 165 -0.71 8.63 -7.00
N LYS A 166 0.36 8.70 -6.22
CA LYS A 166 0.84 9.95 -5.64
C LYS A 166 1.85 10.58 -6.59
N VAL A 167 1.39 11.56 -7.36
CA VAL A 167 2.21 12.35 -8.28
C VAL A 167 1.95 13.84 -8.03
N GLU A 168 2.77 14.71 -8.60
CA GLU A 168 2.51 16.15 -8.59
C GLU A 168 1.28 16.44 -9.47
N GLY A 169 0.22 16.98 -8.88
CA GLY A 169 -1.09 17.21 -9.49
C GLY A 169 -2.10 16.10 -9.22
N ASP A 170 -3.33 16.31 -9.69
CA ASP A 170 -4.39 15.31 -9.59
C ASP A 170 -4.23 14.25 -10.68
N HIS A 171 -4.23 12.98 -10.29
CA HIS A 171 -4.10 11.85 -11.18
C HIS A 171 -5.42 11.08 -11.28
N ALA A 172 -5.92 10.92 -12.52
CA ALA A 172 -7.02 10.02 -12.83
C ALA A 172 -6.48 8.76 -13.51
N SER A 173 -6.47 7.64 -12.78
CA SER A 173 -6.01 6.35 -13.30
C SER A 173 -7.02 5.76 -14.28
N LEU A 174 -6.53 5.29 -15.43
CA LEU A 174 -7.26 4.44 -16.36
C LEU A 174 -7.10 2.97 -15.98
N SER A 175 -5.90 2.56 -15.62
CA SER A 175 -5.58 1.23 -15.11
C SER A 175 -4.34 1.29 -14.24
N THR A 176 -4.31 0.49 -13.19
CA THR A 176 -3.13 0.22 -12.37
C THR A 176 -2.96 -1.27 -12.30
N ILE A 177 -1.78 -1.77 -12.66
CA ILE A 177 -1.46 -3.19 -12.77
C ILE A 177 -0.28 -3.55 -11.87
N ASN A 178 -0.37 -4.71 -11.24
CA ASN A 178 0.72 -5.42 -10.60
C ASN A 178 1.11 -6.60 -11.48
N CYS A 179 2.36 -6.70 -11.87
CA CYS A 179 2.89 -7.78 -12.70
C CYS A 179 3.92 -8.58 -11.90
N THR A 180 3.77 -9.90 -11.90
CA THR A 180 4.72 -10.82 -11.25
C THR A 180 5.17 -11.92 -12.21
N PRO A 181 6.41 -12.46 -12.04
CA PRO A 181 7.37 -12.18 -10.96
C PRO A 181 7.98 -10.78 -11.03
N ASP A 182 8.08 -10.11 -9.88
CA ASP A 182 8.68 -8.78 -9.80
C ASP A 182 10.15 -8.80 -10.25
N GLY A 183 10.56 -7.77 -10.99
CA GLY A 183 11.91 -7.66 -11.53
C GLY A 183 12.21 -8.58 -12.72
N LEU A 184 11.20 -9.20 -13.35
CA LEU A 184 11.40 -9.92 -14.62
C LEU A 184 11.73 -8.90 -15.71
N GLU A 185 12.92 -9.06 -16.30
CA GLU A 185 13.36 -8.28 -17.47
C GLU A 185 13.03 -9.02 -18.75
N PHE A 186 12.61 -8.30 -19.77
CA PHE A 186 12.25 -8.86 -21.06
C PHE A 186 13.39 -8.81 -22.07
N GLY A 187 13.54 -9.87 -22.86
CA GLY A 187 14.46 -9.92 -23.98
C GLY A 187 13.93 -9.19 -25.23
N LYS A 188 12.67 -8.80 -25.23
CA LYS A 188 11.98 -8.02 -26.27
C LYS A 188 10.92 -7.15 -25.64
N ASP A 189 10.52 -6.09 -26.34
CA ASP A 189 9.47 -5.19 -25.90
C ASP A 189 8.15 -5.97 -25.70
N VAL A 190 7.57 -5.82 -24.52
CA VAL A 190 6.23 -6.31 -24.18
C VAL A 190 5.27 -5.13 -24.30
N GLU A 191 4.21 -5.29 -25.08
CA GLU A 191 3.21 -4.25 -25.28
C GLU A 191 2.14 -4.34 -24.20
N VAL A 192 1.82 -3.21 -23.59
CA VAL A 192 0.61 -3.04 -22.76
C VAL A 192 -0.46 -2.38 -23.61
N VAL A 193 -1.63 -2.99 -23.64
CA VAL A 193 -2.82 -2.46 -24.29
C VAL A 193 -3.87 -2.17 -23.24
N ILE A 194 -4.26 -0.90 -23.08
CA ILE A 194 -5.24 -0.46 -22.10
C ILE A 194 -6.51 -0.04 -22.86
N LYS A 195 -7.58 -0.80 -22.73
CA LYS A 195 -8.85 -0.54 -23.41
C LYS A 195 -9.44 0.79 -22.97
N ASN A 196 -9.87 1.59 -23.94
CA ASN A 196 -10.63 2.79 -23.64
C ASN A 196 -12.06 2.39 -23.25
N THR A 197 -12.33 2.35 -21.95
CA THR A 197 -13.64 1.97 -21.40
C THR A 197 -14.61 3.14 -21.31
N THR A 198 -14.22 4.35 -21.73
CA THR A 198 -15.12 5.50 -21.72
C THR A 198 -16.18 5.36 -22.82
N SER A 199 -17.45 5.63 -22.47
CA SER A 199 -18.61 5.45 -23.36
C SER A 199 -18.65 6.36 -24.60
N ASN A 200 -17.75 7.34 -24.66
CA ASN A 200 -17.63 8.25 -25.79
C ASN A 200 -16.17 8.19 -26.23
N ALA A 201 -15.80 7.67 -27.36
CA ALA A 201 -14.46 7.61 -27.94
C ALA A 201 -13.58 8.87 -27.69
N ILE A 202 -13.52 9.31 -26.44
CA ILE A 202 -12.70 10.44 -25.99
C ILE A 202 -11.31 9.88 -25.82
N SER A 203 -10.44 10.21 -26.78
CA SER A 203 -9.01 10.06 -26.54
C SER A 203 -8.61 11.10 -25.50
N PHE A 204 -8.10 10.64 -24.36
CA PHE A 204 -7.40 11.55 -23.45
C PHE A 204 -6.09 11.94 -24.15
N ALA A 205 -5.83 13.24 -24.27
CA ALA A 205 -4.50 13.70 -24.59
C ALA A 205 -3.59 13.36 -23.39
N ASP A 206 -2.39 12.87 -23.66
CA ASP A 206 -1.34 12.66 -22.66
C ASP A 206 -1.69 11.64 -21.54
N VAL A 207 -2.00 10.40 -21.90
CA VAL A 207 -1.98 9.31 -20.92
C VAL A 207 -0.54 9.02 -20.53
N LYS A 208 -0.23 9.28 -19.26
CA LYS A 208 1.09 9.06 -18.68
C LYS A 208 1.23 7.62 -18.19
N HIS A 209 2.45 7.11 -18.28
CA HIS A 209 2.86 5.82 -17.75
C HIS A 209 3.76 6.05 -16.53
N PHE A 210 3.37 5.48 -15.40
CA PHE A 210 4.10 5.55 -14.14
C PHE A 210 4.51 4.17 -13.68
N VAL A 211 5.68 4.08 -13.04
CA VAL A 211 6.15 2.90 -12.31
C VAL A 211 6.28 3.24 -10.83
N GLU A 212 5.96 2.28 -9.97
CA GLU A 212 6.13 2.43 -8.52
C GLU A 212 7.59 2.16 -8.13
N GLU A 213 8.23 3.17 -7.51
CA GLU A 213 9.56 3.06 -6.92
C GLU A 213 9.46 3.31 -5.41
N GLY A 214 9.45 2.22 -4.62
CA GLY A 214 9.26 2.30 -3.17
C GLY A 214 7.85 2.76 -2.78
N ASN A 215 7.69 4.01 -2.36
CA ASN A 215 6.38 4.59 -2.01
C ASN A 215 5.95 5.72 -2.96
N ASP A 216 6.78 6.02 -3.93
CA ASP A 216 6.54 7.08 -4.91
C ASP A 216 6.25 6.48 -6.29
N TRP A 217 5.63 7.28 -7.14
CA TRP A 217 5.36 6.93 -8.52
C TRP A 217 6.18 7.84 -9.43
N LYS A 218 6.90 7.24 -10.36
CA LYS A 218 7.75 7.94 -11.31
C LYS A 218 7.15 7.84 -12.70
N GLU A 219 6.96 8.98 -13.37
CA GLU A 219 6.63 9.01 -14.79
C GLU A 219 7.80 8.46 -15.60
N ILE A 220 7.55 7.45 -16.43
CA ILE A 220 8.54 6.82 -17.30
C ILE A 220 8.22 6.97 -18.78
N GLY A 221 7.03 7.46 -19.11
CA GLY A 221 6.62 7.66 -20.51
C GLY A 221 5.16 8.02 -20.66
N THR A 222 4.67 7.78 -21.87
CA THR A 222 3.28 7.98 -22.28
C THR A 222 2.74 6.72 -22.93
N ALA A 223 1.43 6.53 -22.88
CA ALA A 223 0.73 5.53 -23.67
C ALA A 223 0.00 6.24 -24.83
N ASP A 224 0.31 5.84 -26.05
CA ASP A 224 -0.25 6.43 -27.26
C ASP A 224 -1.63 5.85 -27.58
N PHE A 225 -2.54 6.70 -28.05
CA PHE A 225 -3.87 6.24 -28.42
C PHE A 225 -3.89 5.58 -29.81
N ASP A 226 -4.22 4.31 -29.83
CA ASP A 226 -4.46 3.52 -31.05
C ASP A 226 -5.96 3.58 -31.38
N ALA A 227 -6.31 4.33 -32.42
CA ALA A 227 -7.70 4.53 -32.84
C ALA A 227 -8.35 3.25 -33.40
N ASP A 228 -7.55 2.37 -34.03
CA ASP A 228 -8.06 1.13 -34.63
C ASP A 228 -8.45 0.11 -33.57
N ARG A 229 -7.68 0.07 -32.46
CA ARG A 229 -7.95 -0.78 -31.30
C ARG A 229 -8.84 -0.10 -30.25
N ASN A 230 -9.07 1.20 -30.36
CA ASN A 230 -9.69 2.02 -29.32
C ASN A 230 -9.05 1.79 -27.94
N ALA A 231 -7.74 1.86 -27.89
CA ALA A 231 -6.93 1.54 -26.72
C ALA A 231 -5.71 2.45 -26.62
N TYR A 232 -5.13 2.55 -25.43
CA TYR A 232 -3.83 3.16 -25.21
C TYR A 232 -2.76 2.09 -25.18
N VAL A 233 -1.62 2.37 -25.77
CA VAL A 233 -0.54 1.40 -26.00
C VAL A 233 0.79 1.97 -25.57
N CYS A 234 1.58 1.17 -24.87
CA CYS A 234 2.98 1.47 -24.55
C CYS A 234 3.78 0.19 -24.38
N SER A 235 5.10 0.30 -24.26
CA SER A 235 6.00 -0.82 -23.99
C SER A 235 6.36 -0.90 -22.52
N LEU A 236 6.59 -2.12 -22.02
CA LEU A 236 7.21 -2.42 -20.74
C LEU A 236 8.58 -3.07 -20.96
N ASP A 237 9.57 -2.60 -20.18
CA ASP A 237 10.93 -3.17 -20.16
C ASP A 237 11.05 -4.29 -19.10
N GLY A 238 10.16 -4.33 -18.13
CA GLY A 238 10.16 -5.29 -17.03
C GLY A 238 8.90 -5.23 -16.18
N PHE A 239 8.82 -6.13 -15.19
CA PHE A 239 7.68 -6.23 -14.30
C PHE A 239 7.88 -5.47 -13.00
N SER A 240 6.84 -4.72 -12.63
CA SER A 240 6.67 -4.00 -11.38
C SER A 240 5.18 -3.64 -11.20
N ASN A 241 4.89 -2.66 -10.38
CA ASN A 241 3.60 -1.98 -10.34
C ASN A 241 3.61 -0.81 -11.34
N HIS A 242 2.66 -0.80 -12.25
CA HIS A 242 2.52 0.25 -13.25
C HIS A 242 1.14 0.92 -13.15
N SER A 243 1.09 2.21 -13.40
CA SER A 243 -0.18 2.95 -13.51
C SER A 243 -0.20 3.79 -14.79
N PHE A 244 -1.37 3.83 -15.40
CA PHE A 244 -1.64 4.58 -16.62
C PHE A 244 -2.79 5.53 -16.38
N GLY A 245 -2.61 6.81 -16.68
CA GLY A 245 -3.63 7.79 -16.42
C GLY A 245 -3.25 9.20 -16.85
N THR A 246 -4.18 10.12 -16.65
CA THR A 246 -3.99 11.54 -16.95
C THR A 246 -3.62 12.31 -15.68
N VAL A 247 -2.74 13.29 -15.81
CA VAL A 247 -2.40 14.23 -14.73
C VAL A 247 -3.05 15.57 -15.05
N TYR A 248 -3.84 16.07 -14.11
CA TYR A 248 -4.42 17.40 -14.20
C TYR A 248 -3.61 18.34 -13.29
N SER A 249 -2.93 19.31 -13.87
CA SER A 249 -2.47 20.45 -13.10
C SER A 249 -3.65 21.41 -12.94
N GLU A 250 -3.98 21.84 -11.73
CA GLU A 250 -4.83 23.03 -11.59
C GLU A 250 -4.15 24.16 -12.37
N SER A 251 -4.71 24.49 -13.53
CA SER A 251 -4.34 25.75 -14.17
C SER A 251 -4.73 26.84 -13.19
N ALA A 252 -3.72 27.57 -12.68
CA ALA A 252 -3.93 28.76 -11.88
C ALA A 252 -4.99 29.61 -12.58
N ALA A 253 -6.19 29.62 -12.01
CA ALA A 253 -7.24 30.52 -12.43
C ALA A 253 -6.71 31.93 -12.14
N GLY A 254 -6.27 32.63 -13.20
CA GLY A 254 -5.86 34.02 -13.19
C GLY A 254 -7.07 34.95 -12.96
#